data_b32f419f4f0ecba0fbe62ef932a8cd12
#
_entry.id   b32f419f4f0ecba0fbe62ef932a8cd12
#
_cell.length_a   1.000
_cell.length_b   1.000
_cell.length_c   1.000
_cell.angle_alpha   90.00
_cell.angle_beta   90.00
_cell.angle_gamma   90.00
#
_symmetry.space_group_name_H-M   'P 1'
#
loop_
_entity.id
_entity.type
_entity.pdbx_description
1 polymer ?
#
loop_
_entity_poly.entity_id
_entity_poly.type
_entity_poly.pdbx_seq_one_letter_code
_entity_poly.pdbx_strand_id
1 'polypeptide(L)'
;MGIYNIRKLLKPYFTSILSVYISVLSFCVVSVISMAGKNAIAKELDGIGMNGMTVTVYNAAGENITDDTLYSTLSAYDKITRLTPVIYQSATITLPNGTEMPCICWGISPMAKDIVNLKQLYGRILSQYDVDNNRFVCMIDENIAFGTYGRSNITGKYRYINLNDSINEFEIIGTVNKTSSVLNGMSGETIPDFVYIPYSTMNNISNLKGFQQIIVNVTEDTNEDMIKNYLSSNIQLPINSKIDINNLSQQRESINNIVNIAFMALFAVSCVAIVVCAISVASSVNAAVTASKHDIGIKISLGASIFDIMKEFLVLSVLACLIGILSGFITSTIMIAILNIILKTAFYFDYQLIMYGVSATILLAIIFSLYPSYKAASLVPIKALSRE
;
A
#
# COMPACT_ATOMS: atom_id res chain seq x y z
N MET A 1 33.10 39.88 5.32
CA MET A 1 33.93 39.19 6.38
C MET A 1 33.20 38.02 7.08
N GLY A 2 31.89 37.80 6.85
CA GLY A 2 31.10 36.79 7.56
C GLY A 2 31.20 35.33 7.06
N ILE A 3 31.25 35.07 5.77
CA ILE A 3 31.07 33.69 5.20
C ILE A 3 32.31 32.80 5.42
N TYR A 4 33.51 33.38 5.40
CA TYR A 4 34.75 32.63 5.60
C TYR A 4 34.91 32.11 7.04
N ASN A 5 34.43 32.89 8.02
CA ASN A 5 34.43 32.50 9.43
C ASN A 5 33.40 31.38 9.74
N ILE A 6 32.23 31.40 9.09
CA ILE A 6 31.19 30.39 9.29
C ILE A 6 31.68 29.00 8.81
N ARG A 7 32.36 28.94 7.67
CA ARG A 7 32.89 27.66 7.13
C ARG A 7 33.93 27.02 8.05
N LYS A 8 34.77 27.84 8.71
CA LYS A 8 35.78 27.36 9.65
C LYS A 8 35.13 26.85 10.95
N LEU A 9 34.08 27.54 11.44
CA LEU A 9 33.28 27.16 12.60
C LEU A 9 32.46 25.89 12.40
N LEU A 10 31.94 25.66 11.19
CA LEU A 10 31.13 24.48 10.86
C LEU A 10 31.96 23.24 10.51
N LYS A 11 33.29 23.37 10.31
CA LYS A 11 34.13 22.21 9.94
C LYS A 11 34.05 21.04 10.97
N PRO A 12 34.06 21.25 12.29
CA PRO A 12 33.89 20.17 13.26
C PRO A 12 32.50 19.52 13.22
N TYR A 13 31.49 20.25 12.72
CA TYR A 13 30.09 19.78 12.65
C TYR A 13 29.74 19.03 11.32
N PHE A 14 30.72 18.81 10.45
CA PHE A 14 30.48 18.15 9.16
C PHE A 14 29.90 16.74 9.33
N THR A 15 30.38 15.97 10.30
CA THR A 15 29.87 14.62 10.61
C THR A 15 28.43 14.67 11.16
N SER A 16 28.08 15.69 11.94
CA SER A 16 26.70 15.93 12.35
C SER A 16 25.80 16.24 11.18
N ILE A 17 26.21 17.16 10.30
CA ILE A 17 25.42 17.54 9.12
C ILE A 17 25.13 16.29 8.28
N LEU A 18 26.14 15.45 8.05
CA LEU A 18 26.01 14.23 7.28
C LEU A 18 25.08 13.21 7.93
N SER A 19 25.19 13.00 9.26
CA SER A 19 24.33 12.06 9.97
C SER A 19 22.88 12.54 10.07
N VAL A 20 22.65 13.84 10.25
CA VAL A 20 21.30 14.44 10.18
C VAL A 20 20.72 14.30 8.78
N TYR A 21 21.50 14.57 7.74
CA TYR A 21 21.12 14.39 6.35
C TYR A 21 20.65 12.94 6.07
N ILE A 22 21.43 11.93 6.48
CA ILE A 22 21.10 10.51 6.29
C ILE A 22 19.83 10.15 7.09
N SER A 23 19.71 10.64 8.32
CA SER A 23 18.54 10.38 9.17
C SER A 23 17.24 10.93 8.54
N VAL A 24 17.26 12.18 8.08
CA VAL A 24 16.11 12.80 7.43
C VAL A 24 15.78 12.12 6.10
N LEU A 25 16.78 11.78 5.30
CA LEU A 25 16.59 11.06 4.06
C LEU A 25 15.95 9.69 4.31
N SER A 26 16.43 8.92 5.30
CA SER A 26 15.84 7.65 5.71
C SER A 26 14.36 7.81 6.09
N PHE A 27 14.03 8.84 6.89
CA PHE A 27 12.67 9.14 7.32
C PHE A 27 11.74 9.48 6.13
N CYS A 28 12.24 10.29 5.20
CA CYS A 28 11.50 10.63 3.97
C CYS A 28 11.23 9.40 3.10
N VAL A 29 12.22 8.53 2.93
CA VAL A 29 12.08 7.28 2.17
C VAL A 29 11.03 6.36 2.80
N VAL A 30 11.11 6.16 4.12
CA VAL A 30 10.14 5.33 4.85
C VAL A 30 8.72 5.91 4.78
N SER A 31 8.57 7.24 4.87
CA SER A 31 7.30 7.94 4.71
C SER A 31 6.65 7.66 3.35
N VAL A 32 7.44 7.75 2.28
CA VAL A 32 6.95 7.50 0.92
C VAL A 32 6.59 6.02 0.70
N ILE A 33 7.43 5.09 1.14
CA ILE A 33 7.17 3.66 1.02
C ILE A 33 5.92 3.28 1.81
N SER A 34 5.74 3.83 3.02
CA SER A 34 4.56 3.59 3.85
C SER A 34 3.29 4.05 3.17
N MET A 35 3.27 5.29 2.67
CA MET A 35 2.08 5.85 2.03
C MET A 35 1.77 5.17 0.69
N ALA A 36 2.78 4.95 -0.13
CA ALA A 36 2.64 4.26 -1.41
C ALA A 36 2.18 2.81 -1.23
N GLY A 37 2.77 2.10 -0.27
CA GLY A 37 2.40 0.71 0.04
C GLY A 37 0.97 0.59 0.56
N LYS A 38 0.55 1.44 1.49
CA LYS A 38 -0.84 1.46 1.98
C LYS A 38 -1.84 1.74 0.85
N ASN A 39 -1.57 2.74 0.02
CA ASN A 39 -2.44 3.09 -1.11
C ASN A 39 -2.49 1.98 -2.17
N ALA A 40 -1.36 1.35 -2.45
CA ALA A 40 -1.29 0.24 -3.39
C ALA A 40 -2.13 -0.95 -2.91
N ILE A 41 -1.95 -1.36 -1.65
CA ILE A 41 -2.68 -2.47 -1.06
C ILE A 41 -4.18 -2.15 -0.92
N ALA A 42 -4.53 -0.95 -0.48
CA ALA A 42 -5.93 -0.52 -0.41
C ALA A 42 -6.61 -0.60 -1.78
N LYS A 43 -5.95 -0.09 -2.81
CA LYS A 43 -6.44 -0.14 -4.20
C LYS A 43 -6.58 -1.58 -4.72
N GLU A 44 -5.67 -2.46 -4.35
CA GLU A 44 -5.67 -3.87 -4.71
C GLU A 44 -6.83 -4.61 -4.03
N LEU A 45 -7.01 -4.40 -2.73
CA LEU A 45 -8.12 -4.97 -1.97
C LEU A 45 -9.48 -4.48 -2.47
N ASP A 46 -9.58 -3.21 -2.87
CA ASP A 46 -10.78 -2.66 -3.50
C ASP A 46 -11.04 -3.30 -4.87
N GLY A 47 -9.99 -3.62 -5.61
CA GLY A 47 -10.08 -4.27 -6.94
C GLY A 47 -10.50 -5.74 -6.89
N ILE A 48 -10.17 -6.44 -5.80
CA ILE A 48 -10.57 -7.85 -5.61
C ILE A 48 -12.01 -7.95 -5.06
N GLY A 49 -12.66 -6.82 -4.72
CA GLY A 49 -14.01 -6.83 -4.20
C GLY A 49 -14.11 -7.27 -2.74
N MET A 50 -13.06 -7.07 -1.97
CA MET A 50 -13.04 -7.38 -0.52
C MET A 50 -13.89 -6.41 0.33
N ASN A 51 -15.00 -5.93 -0.24
CA ASN A 51 -15.99 -5.11 0.46
C ASN A 51 -17.30 -5.90 0.54
N GLY A 52 -17.45 -6.74 1.54
CA GLY A 52 -18.67 -7.52 1.70
C GLY A 52 -18.46 -8.83 2.43
N MET A 53 -19.41 -9.71 2.28
CA MET A 53 -19.35 -11.06 2.83
C MET A 53 -19.50 -12.08 1.71
N THR A 54 -18.79 -13.21 1.80
CA THR A 54 -19.06 -14.37 0.96
C THR A 54 -19.96 -15.34 1.69
N VAL A 55 -20.95 -15.85 0.99
CA VAL A 55 -21.88 -16.87 1.49
C VAL A 55 -21.70 -18.13 0.67
N THR A 56 -21.43 -19.23 1.36
CA THR A 56 -21.29 -20.57 0.77
C THR A 56 -22.05 -21.56 1.65
N VAL A 57 -22.71 -22.52 1.04
CA VAL A 57 -23.41 -23.58 1.79
C VAL A 57 -22.83 -24.92 1.42
N TYR A 58 -22.49 -25.69 2.42
CA TYR A 58 -21.97 -27.06 2.27
C TYR A 58 -22.97 -28.08 2.82
N ASN A 59 -23.10 -29.23 2.14
CA ASN A 59 -23.84 -30.35 2.66
C ASN A 59 -23.05 -31.09 3.75
N ALA A 60 -23.67 -32.14 4.34
CA ALA A 60 -23.02 -32.96 5.35
C ALA A 60 -21.74 -33.69 4.87
N ALA A 61 -21.59 -33.89 3.57
CA ALA A 61 -20.41 -34.48 2.95
C ALA A 61 -19.29 -33.45 2.69
N GLY A 62 -19.53 -32.16 2.95
CA GLY A 62 -18.60 -31.08 2.67
C GLY A 62 -18.62 -30.61 1.22
N GLU A 63 -19.60 -31.02 0.42
CA GLU A 63 -19.77 -30.56 -0.94
C GLU A 63 -20.51 -29.21 -0.95
N ASN A 64 -20.08 -28.33 -1.85
CA ASN A 64 -20.71 -27.02 -2.03
C ASN A 64 -22.07 -27.20 -2.75
N ILE A 65 -23.13 -26.73 -2.11
CA ILE A 65 -24.50 -26.76 -2.61
C ILE A 65 -25.10 -25.37 -2.78
N THR A 66 -24.26 -24.36 -2.95
CA THR A 66 -24.66 -22.97 -3.21
C THR A 66 -25.33 -22.89 -4.59
N ASP A 67 -26.61 -22.56 -4.67
CA ASP A 67 -27.42 -22.62 -5.88
C ASP A 67 -28.24 -21.35 -6.14
N ASP A 68 -29.02 -21.38 -7.22
CA ASP A 68 -29.94 -20.27 -7.57
C ASP A 68 -31.03 -20.03 -6.50
N THR A 69 -31.39 -21.06 -5.73
CA THR A 69 -32.38 -20.92 -4.64
C THR A 69 -31.81 -20.05 -3.53
N LEU A 70 -30.55 -20.31 -3.17
CA LEU A 70 -29.83 -19.48 -2.19
C LEU A 70 -29.65 -18.05 -2.71
N TYR A 71 -29.30 -17.89 -3.99
CA TYR A 71 -29.13 -16.58 -4.62
C TYR A 71 -30.44 -15.78 -4.60
N SER A 72 -31.56 -16.39 -4.99
CA SER A 72 -32.87 -15.74 -5.00
C SER A 72 -33.34 -15.35 -3.58
N THR A 73 -33.10 -16.21 -2.58
CA THR A 73 -33.43 -15.92 -1.19
C THR A 73 -32.61 -14.76 -0.63
N LEU A 74 -31.30 -14.76 -0.91
CA LEU A 74 -30.43 -13.64 -0.51
C LEU A 74 -30.83 -12.33 -1.20
N SER A 75 -31.28 -12.39 -2.46
CA SER A 75 -31.74 -11.20 -3.20
C SER A 75 -33.01 -10.58 -2.63
N ALA A 76 -33.82 -11.35 -1.93
CA ALA A 76 -35.05 -10.89 -1.26
C ALA A 76 -34.80 -10.30 0.12
N TYR A 77 -33.58 -10.34 0.64
CA TYR A 77 -33.27 -9.83 1.98
C TYR A 77 -32.93 -8.34 1.93
N ASP A 78 -33.77 -7.51 2.56
CA ASP A 78 -33.67 -6.03 2.54
C ASP A 78 -32.33 -5.47 3.03
N LYS A 79 -31.58 -6.23 3.81
CA LYS A 79 -30.29 -5.81 4.33
C LYS A 79 -29.14 -6.01 3.32
N ILE A 80 -29.40 -6.74 2.24
CA ILE A 80 -28.42 -6.93 1.16
C ILE A 80 -28.66 -5.85 0.11
N THR A 81 -27.64 -5.02 -0.09
CA THR A 81 -27.71 -3.92 -1.06
C THR A 81 -27.30 -4.37 -2.46
N ARG A 82 -26.35 -5.29 -2.56
CA ARG A 82 -25.85 -5.85 -3.82
C ARG A 82 -25.42 -7.29 -3.60
N LEU A 83 -25.61 -8.13 -4.61
CA LEU A 83 -25.09 -9.49 -4.60
C LEU A 83 -24.67 -9.94 -5.99
N THR A 84 -23.71 -10.85 -6.05
CA THR A 84 -23.28 -11.50 -7.28
C THR A 84 -22.89 -12.94 -6.99
N PRO A 85 -23.36 -13.90 -7.79
CA PRO A 85 -22.83 -15.25 -7.76
C PRO A 85 -21.43 -15.23 -8.38
N VAL A 86 -20.58 -16.12 -7.93
CA VAL A 86 -19.20 -16.25 -8.38
C VAL A 86 -18.94 -17.68 -8.80
N ILE A 87 -18.54 -17.84 -10.06
CA ILE A 87 -18.05 -19.09 -10.60
C ILE A 87 -16.76 -18.76 -11.34
N TYR A 88 -15.67 -19.41 -11.01
CA TYR A 88 -14.42 -19.25 -11.74
C TYR A 88 -13.83 -20.60 -12.12
N GLN A 89 -13.24 -20.66 -13.30
CA GLN A 89 -12.55 -21.83 -13.82
C GLN A 89 -11.31 -21.40 -14.60
N SER A 90 -10.32 -22.28 -14.60
CA SER A 90 -9.20 -22.13 -15.53
C SER A 90 -9.69 -22.29 -16.95
N ALA A 91 -9.25 -21.41 -17.83
CA ALA A 91 -9.63 -21.39 -19.23
C ALA A 91 -8.41 -21.04 -20.09
N THR A 92 -8.53 -21.27 -21.40
CA THR A 92 -7.57 -20.71 -22.37
C THR A 92 -8.33 -19.88 -23.39
N ILE A 93 -7.76 -18.74 -23.77
CA ILE A 93 -8.27 -17.90 -24.85
C ILE A 93 -7.36 -18.04 -26.06
N THR A 94 -7.96 -18.30 -27.23
CA THR A 94 -7.20 -18.46 -28.48
C THR A 94 -6.86 -17.09 -29.07
N LEU A 95 -5.58 -16.82 -29.25
CA LEU A 95 -5.07 -15.61 -29.87
C LEU A 95 -5.21 -15.63 -31.39
N PRO A 96 -5.12 -14.47 -32.10
CA PRO A 96 -5.24 -14.42 -33.57
C PRO A 96 -4.19 -15.25 -34.31
N ASN A 97 -3.04 -15.48 -33.71
CA ASN A 97 -1.95 -16.29 -34.25
C ASN A 97 -2.14 -17.81 -34.01
N GLY A 98 -3.27 -18.20 -33.39
CA GLY A 98 -3.56 -19.60 -33.06
C GLY A 98 -2.92 -20.11 -31.77
N THR A 99 -2.14 -19.31 -31.06
CA THR A 99 -1.61 -19.70 -29.75
C THR A 99 -2.68 -19.56 -28.68
N GLU A 100 -2.62 -20.40 -27.65
CA GLU A 100 -3.50 -20.34 -26.49
C GLU A 100 -2.84 -19.59 -25.35
N MET A 101 -3.59 -18.69 -24.73
CA MET A 101 -3.18 -17.94 -23.55
C MET A 101 -3.99 -18.40 -22.33
N PRO A 102 -3.36 -18.85 -21.25
CA PRO A 102 -4.07 -19.25 -20.05
C PRO A 102 -4.71 -18.04 -19.39
N CYS A 103 -5.95 -18.18 -18.93
CA CYS A 103 -6.70 -17.15 -18.24
C CYS A 103 -7.64 -17.80 -17.19
N ILE A 104 -8.19 -16.98 -16.32
CA ILE A 104 -9.28 -17.39 -15.44
C ILE A 104 -10.57 -16.84 -16.00
N CYS A 105 -11.50 -17.73 -16.33
CA CYS A 105 -12.84 -17.34 -16.71
C CYS A 105 -13.70 -17.18 -15.46
N TRP A 106 -14.33 -16.01 -15.31
CA TRP A 106 -15.15 -15.65 -14.17
C TRP A 106 -16.58 -15.37 -14.60
N GLY A 107 -17.50 -16.23 -14.17
CA GLY A 107 -18.94 -16.04 -14.36
C GLY A 107 -19.49 -15.09 -13.32
N ILE A 108 -20.01 -13.95 -13.78
CA ILE A 108 -20.48 -12.86 -12.91
C ILE A 108 -21.86 -12.35 -13.31
N SER A 109 -22.51 -11.65 -12.39
CA SER A 109 -23.72 -10.85 -12.66
C SER A 109 -23.37 -9.41 -13.06
N PRO A 110 -24.31 -8.63 -13.61
CA PRO A 110 -24.10 -7.20 -13.88
C PRO A 110 -23.75 -6.39 -12.65
N MET A 111 -24.23 -6.78 -11.46
CA MET A 111 -23.94 -6.12 -10.20
C MET A 111 -22.49 -6.31 -9.72
N ALA A 112 -21.78 -7.30 -10.29
CA ALA A 112 -20.37 -7.53 -9.98
C ALA A 112 -19.48 -6.32 -10.27
N LYS A 113 -19.86 -5.47 -11.23
CA LYS A 113 -19.14 -4.22 -11.53
C LYS A 113 -18.85 -3.41 -10.26
N ASP A 114 -19.87 -3.24 -9.44
CA ASP A 114 -19.78 -2.38 -8.25
C ASP A 114 -19.21 -3.13 -7.02
N ILE A 115 -19.31 -4.46 -7.02
CA ILE A 115 -18.78 -5.31 -5.94
C ILE A 115 -17.27 -5.50 -6.11
N VAL A 116 -16.83 -5.81 -7.36
CA VAL A 116 -15.42 -6.10 -7.69
C VAL A 116 -14.70 -4.86 -8.27
N ASN A 117 -15.37 -3.71 -8.28
CA ASN A 117 -14.84 -2.44 -8.78
C ASN A 117 -14.22 -2.54 -10.19
N LEU A 118 -14.93 -3.21 -11.12
CA LEU A 118 -14.48 -3.35 -12.50
C LEU A 118 -14.55 -2.00 -13.22
N LYS A 119 -13.41 -1.48 -13.62
CA LYS A 119 -13.33 -0.23 -14.40
C LYS A 119 -13.41 -0.54 -15.89
N GLN A 120 -14.54 -0.19 -16.51
CA GLN A 120 -14.69 -0.23 -17.95
C GLN A 120 -13.73 0.75 -18.62
N LEU A 121 -12.95 0.27 -19.59
CA LEU A 121 -12.10 1.10 -20.45
C LEU A 121 -12.77 1.37 -21.79
N TYR A 122 -13.29 0.32 -22.44
CA TYR A 122 -13.93 0.38 -23.74
C TYR A 122 -15.14 -0.55 -23.80
N GLY A 123 -16.07 -0.25 -24.71
CA GLY A 123 -17.26 -1.06 -24.93
C GLY A 123 -18.32 -0.88 -23.86
N ARG A 124 -18.98 -1.98 -23.46
CA ARG A 124 -20.01 -2.02 -22.43
C ARG A 124 -19.74 -3.12 -21.40
N ILE A 125 -20.40 -3.01 -20.27
CA ILE A 125 -20.41 -4.04 -19.23
C ILE A 125 -21.54 -5.04 -19.50
N LEU A 126 -21.47 -6.20 -18.86
CA LEU A 126 -22.53 -7.19 -18.84
C LEU A 126 -23.85 -6.57 -18.39
N SER A 127 -24.93 -6.89 -19.07
CA SER A 127 -26.29 -6.47 -18.74
C SER A 127 -27.11 -7.66 -18.24
N GLN A 128 -28.24 -7.38 -17.58
CA GLN A 128 -29.16 -8.43 -17.16
C GLN A 128 -29.68 -9.22 -18.37
N TYR A 129 -29.86 -8.57 -19.51
CA TYR A 129 -30.25 -9.22 -20.75
C TYR A 129 -29.27 -10.30 -21.22
N ASP A 130 -27.95 -10.07 -21.01
CA ASP A 130 -26.92 -11.05 -21.38
C ASP A 130 -27.00 -12.30 -20.49
N VAL A 131 -27.33 -12.11 -19.20
CA VAL A 131 -27.52 -13.20 -18.23
C VAL A 131 -28.78 -13.99 -18.54
N ASP A 132 -29.93 -13.31 -18.70
CA ASP A 132 -31.22 -13.94 -18.87
C ASP A 132 -31.30 -14.75 -20.17
N ASN A 133 -30.55 -14.34 -21.21
CA ASN A 133 -30.53 -15.01 -22.50
C ASN A 133 -29.30 -15.90 -22.70
N ASN A 134 -28.52 -16.18 -21.68
CA ASN A 134 -27.30 -17.01 -21.75
C ASN A 134 -26.41 -16.66 -22.96
N ARG A 135 -26.19 -15.34 -23.16
CA ARG A 135 -25.43 -14.86 -24.32
C ARG A 135 -23.94 -15.22 -24.20
N PHE A 136 -23.37 -15.64 -25.34
CA PHE A 136 -21.93 -15.88 -25.48
C PHE A 136 -21.21 -14.55 -25.72
N VAL A 137 -21.13 -13.73 -24.66
CA VAL A 137 -20.44 -12.44 -24.64
C VAL A 137 -19.43 -12.43 -23.50
N CYS A 138 -18.32 -11.72 -23.69
CA CYS A 138 -17.32 -11.60 -22.66
C CYS A 138 -16.76 -10.19 -22.55
N MET A 139 -16.31 -9.85 -21.35
CA MET A 139 -15.38 -8.74 -21.10
C MET A 139 -14.01 -9.34 -20.80
N ILE A 140 -12.95 -8.67 -21.21
CA ILE A 140 -11.59 -9.14 -21.02
C ILE A 140 -10.72 -8.08 -20.34
N ASP A 141 -9.69 -8.53 -19.63
CA ASP A 141 -8.68 -7.65 -19.09
C ASP A 141 -7.91 -6.93 -20.20
N GLU A 142 -7.48 -5.69 -19.94
CA GLU A 142 -6.70 -4.88 -20.87
C GLU A 142 -5.43 -5.57 -21.34
N ASN A 143 -4.77 -6.36 -20.47
CA ASN A 143 -3.56 -7.10 -20.83
C ASN A 143 -3.83 -8.13 -21.94
N ILE A 144 -4.96 -8.85 -21.89
CA ILE A 144 -5.36 -9.78 -22.95
C ILE A 144 -5.59 -9.01 -24.25
N ALA A 145 -6.30 -7.87 -24.18
CA ALA A 145 -6.58 -7.04 -25.34
C ALA A 145 -5.30 -6.54 -26.00
N PHE A 146 -4.40 -5.99 -25.20
CA PHE A 146 -3.14 -5.43 -25.69
C PHE A 146 -2.19 -6.51 -26.18
N GLY A 147 -2.05 -7.62 -25.46
CA GLY A 147 -1.22 -8.77 -25.87
C GLY A 147 -1.72 -9.42 -27.16
N THR A 148 -3.05 -9.37 -27.41
CA THR A 148 -3.67 -9.98 -28.57
C THR A 148 -3.59 -9.12 -29.84
N TYR A 149 -3.81 -7.81 -29.71
CA TYR A 149 -3.97 -6.91 -30.86
C TYR A 149 -3.07 -5.66 -30.83
N GLY A 150 -2.23 -5.49 -29.80
CA GLY A 150 -1.44 -4.29 -29.60
C GLY A 150 -2.28 -3.04 -29.28
N ARG A 151 -3.55 -3.22 -28.94
CA ARG A 151 -4.47 -2.12 -28.59
C ARG A 151 -5.51 -2.56 -27.57
N SER A 152 -5.95 -1.63 -26.72
CA SER A 152 -6.92 -1.92 -25.66
C SER A 152 -8.38 -2.00 -26.13
N ASN A 153 -8.73 -1.34 -27.25
CA ASN A 153 -10.08 -1.38 -27.78
C ASN A 153 -10.22 -2.48 -28.84
N ILE A 154 -10.86 -3.58 -28.49
CA ILE A 154 -11.15 -4.73 -29.36
C ILE A 154 -12.62 -5.17 -29.28
N THR A 155 -13.51 -4.27 -28.89
CA THR A 155 -14.96 -4.51 -28.87
C THR A 155 -15.51 -4.97 -30.22
N GLY A 156 -16.46 -5.89 -30.19
CA GLY A 156 -17.08 -6.49 -31.39
C GLY A 156 -16.23 -7.56 -32.09
N LYS A 157 -15.09 -7.95 -31.54
CA LYS A 157 -14.31 -9.10 -32.02
C LYS A 157 -14.77 -10.37 -31.34
N TYR A 158 -14.62 -11.49 -32.03
CA TYR A 158 -14.96 -12.83 -31.54
C TYR A 158 -13.69 -13.59 -31.16
N ARG A 159 -13.76 -14.36 -30.09
CA ARG A 159 -12.66 -15.22 -29.60
C ARG A 159 -13.18 -16.55 -29.11
N TYR A 160 -12.38 -17.57 -29.34
CA TYR A 160 -12.63 -18.90 -28.81
C TYR A 160 -12.06 -18.98 -27.41
N ILE A 161 -12.88 -19.37 -26.45
CA ILE A 161 -12.52 -19.62 -25.06
C ILE A 161 -12.78 -21.11 -24.82
N ASN A 162 -11.73 -21.81 -24.39
CA ASN A 162 -11.82 -23.21 -23.99
C ASN A 162 -12.04 -23.27 -22.47
N LEU A 163 -13.17 -23.86 -22.08
CA LEU A 163 -13.59 -24.09 -20.71
C LEU A 163 -13.86 -25.59 -20.55
N ASN A 164 -13.08 -26.32 -19.75
CA ASN A 164 -13.25 -27.75 -19.52
C ASN A 164 -13.42 -28.55 -20.83
N ASP A 165 -12.50 -28.36 -21.77
CA ASP A 165 -12.52 -28.99 -23.10
C ASP A 165 -13.69 -28.60 -23.98
N SER A 166 -14.52 -27.65 -23.55
CA SER A 166 -15.59 -27.05 -24.35
C SER A 166 -15.13 -25.75 -25.00
N ILE A 167 -14.90 -25.75 -26.29
CA ILE A 167 -14.47 -24.55 -27.03
C ILE A 167 -15.73 -23.81 -27.52
N ASN A 168 -15.91 -22.59 -27.07
CA ASN A 168 -17.03 -21.75 -27.45
C ASN A 168 -16.56 -20.40 -27.97
N GLU A 169 -17.28 -19.84 -28.93
CA GLU A 169 -16.98 -18.53 -29.48
C GLU A 169 -17.74 -17.44 -28.71
N PHE A 170 -16.99 -16.43 -28.20
CA PHE A 170 -17.53 -15.31 -27.46
C PHE A 170 -17.29 -13.99 -28.18
N GLU A 171 -18.32 -13.14 -28.20
CA GLU A 171 -18.21 -11.74 -28.61
C GLU A 171 -17.59 -10.90 -27.49
N ILE A 172 -16.51 -10.17 -27.76
CA ILE A 172 -15.93 -9.25 -26.81
C ILE A 172 -16.74 -7.96 -26.80
N ILE A 173 -17.51 -7.76 -25.74
CA ILE A 173 -18.38 -6.59 -25.58
C ILE A 173 -17.70 -5.43 -24.85
N GLY A 174 -16.63 -5.69 -24.11
CA GLY A 174 -15.90 -4.66 -23.37
C GLY A 174 -14.52 -5.08 -22.96
N THR A 175 -13.69 -4.08 -22.72
CA THR A 175 -12.38 -4.23 -22.09
C THR A 175 -12.41 -3.54 -20.75
N VAL A 176 -11.92 -4.21 -19.72
CA VAL A 176 -11.86 -3.73 -18.35
C VAL A 176 -10.43 -3.57 -17.89
N ASN A 177 -10.19 -2.62 -17.02
CA ASN A 177 -8.89 -2.48 -16.39
C ASN A 177 -8.86 -3.33 -15.14
N LYS A 178 -7.84 -4.19 -15.07
CA LYS A 178 -7.51 -4.91 -13.85
C LYS A 178 -6.89 -3.92 -12.87
N THR A 179 -7.52 -3.75 -11.73
CA THR A 179 -6.99 -2.87 -10.67
C THR A 179 -5.72 -3.44 -10.01
N SER A 180 -5.34 -4.68 -10.32
CA SER A 180 -4.34 -5.50 -9.62
C SER A 180 -2.94 -5.54 -10.24
N SER A 181 -2.40 -4.41 -10.70
CA SER A 181 -1.06 -4.38 -11.33
C SER A 181 0.13 -4.40 -10.33
N VAL A 182 -0.11 -4.11 -9.06
CA VAL A 182 0.97 -3.92 -8.06
C VAL A 182 1.44 -5.25 -7.49
N LEU A 183 0.53 -6.20 -7.23
CA LEU A 183 0.90 -7.53 -6.74
C LEU A 183 1.68 -8.33 -7.79
N ASN A 184 1.41 -8.13 -9.07
CA ASN A 184 2.17 -8.76 -10.16
C ASN A 184 3.67 -8.38 -10.15
N GLY A 185 3.99 -7.17 -9.69
CA GLY A 185 5.39 -6.70 -9.61
C GLY A 185 6.15 -7.21 -8.38
N MET A 186 5.45 -7.62 -7.32
CA MET A 186 6.08 -7.98 -6.04
C MET A 186 6.27 -9.49 -5.85
N SER A 187 5.42 -10.33 -6.43
CA SER A 187 5.46 -11.79 -6.21
C SER A 187 6.24 -12.57 -7.26
N GLY A 188 6.61 -11.94 -8.38
CA GLY A 188 7.27 -12.64 -9.49
C GLY A 188 6.39 -13.68 -10.20
N GLU A 189 5.20 -13.96 -9.68
CA GLU A 189 4.18 -14.80 -10.31
C GLU A 189 3.17 -13.91 -11.02
N THR A 190 2.96 -14.18 -12.27
CA THR A 190 1.94 -13.48 -13.08
C THR A 190 0.56 -13.92 -12.58
N ILE A 191 -0.18 -13.01 -11.95
CA ILE A 191 -1.59 -13.27 -11.69
C ILE A 191 -2.27 -13.48 -13.05
N PRO A 192 -2.97 -14.60 -13.26
CA PRO A 192 -3.61 -14.87 -14.54
C PRO A 192 -4.55 -13.74 -14.93
N ASP A 193 -4.63 -13.45 -16.21
CA ASP A 193 -5.58 -12.48 -16.72
C ASP A 193 -7.00 -13.05 -16.65
N PHE A 194 -7.99 -12.17 -16.47
CA PHE A 194 -9.37 -12.58 -16.31
C PHE A 194 -10.19 -12.34 -17.59
N VAL A 195 -11.10 -13.27 -17.83
CA VAL A 195 -12.19 -13.15 -18.79
C VAL A 195 -13.50 -13.23 -18.01
N TYR A 196 -14.37 -12.25 -18.18
CA TYR A 196 -15.64 -12.17 -17.46
C TYR A 196 -16.79 -12.50 -18.42
N ILE A 197 -17.61 -13.48 -18.07
CA ILE A 197 -18.78 -13.91 -18.85
C ILE A 197 -20.03 -13.91 -17.96
N PRO A 198 -21.26 -13.96 -18.54
CA PRO A 198 -22.46 -14.14 -17.73
C PRO A 198 -22.40 -15.44 -16.93
N TYR A 199 -22.73 -15.41 -15.64
CA TYR A 199 -22.70 -16.61 -14.79
C TYR A 199 -23.62 -17.73 -15.31
N SER A 200 -24.77 -17.35 -15.92
CA SER A 200 -25.70 -18.28 -16.52
C SER A 200 -25.11 -19.03 -17.73
N THR A 201 -24.34 -18.31 -18.56
CA THR A 201 -23.61 -18.91 -19.69
C THR A 201 -22.52 -19.85 -19.16
N MET A 202 -21.82 -19.45 -18.10
CA MET A 202 -20.80 -20.29 -17.45
C MET A 202 -21.40 -21.60 -16.94
N ASN A 203 -22.53 -21.54 -16.21
CA ASN A 203 -23.23 -22.71 -15.71
C ASN A 203 -23.64 -23.68 -16.83
N ASN A 204 -24.16 -23.15 -17.95
CA ASN A 204 -24.56 -23.95 -19.09
C ASN A 204 -23.38 -24.68 -19.76
N ILE A 205 -22.24 -24.01 -19.91
CA ILE A 205 -21.05 -24.59 -20.56
C ILE A 205 -20.40 -25.64 -19.66
N SER A 206 -20.25 -25.30 -18.37
CA SER A 206 -19.49 -26.11 -17.41
C SER A 206 -20.28 -27.24 -16.80
N ASN A 207 -21.59 -27.37 -17.09
CA ASN A 207 -22.52 -28.31 -16.41
C ASN A 207 -22.46 -28.22 -14.88
N LEU A 208 -22.08 -27.08 -14.36
CA LEU A 208 -22.03 -26.83 -12.91
C LEU A 208 -23.45 -26.63 -12.37
N LYS A 209 -23.78 -27.35 -11.31
CA LYS A 209 -25.05 -27.17 -10.58
C LYS A 209 -24.83 -26.20 -9.42
N GLY A 210 -24.79 -24.89 -9.73
CA GLY A 210 -24.69 -23.88 -8.69
C GLY A 210 -23.43 -23.00 -8.77
N PHE A 211 -23.09 -22.36 -7.67
CA PHE A 211 -22.05 -21.35 -7.55
C PHE A 211 -20.95 -21.80 -6.58
N GLN A 212 -19.75 -21.32 -6.79
CA GLN A 212 -18.68 -21.57 -5.82
C GLN A 212 -18.93 -20.76 -4.53
N GLN A 213 -19.40 -19.54 -4.69
CA GLN A 213 -19.79 -18.66 -3.59
C GLN A 213 -20.71 -17.54 -4.10
N ILE A 214 -21.41 -16.88 -3.20
CA ILE A 214 -22.15 -15.66 -3.48
C ILE A 214 -21.49 -14.53 -2.69
N ILE A 215 -21.11 -13.45 -3.35
CA ILE A 215 -20.62 -12.24 -2.69
C ILE A 215 -21.81 -11.33 -2.46
N VAL A 216 -21.96 -10.84 -1.23
CA VAL A 216 -23.04 -9.94 -0.81
C VAL A 216 -22.44 -8.69 -0.18
N ASN A 217 -22.95 -7.53 -0.57
CA ASN A 217 -22.73 -6.27 0.16
C ASN A 217 -23.95 -5.99 1.02
N VAL A 218 -23.70 -5.76 2.29
CA VAL A 218 -24.73 -5.56 3.31
C VAL A 218 -24.71 -4.13 3.86
N THR A 219 -25.79 -3.73 4.53
CA THR A 219 -25.81 -2.48 5.29
C THR A 219 -24.93 -2.58 6.52
N GLU A 220 -24.42 -1.43 7.02
CA GLU A 220 -23.46 -1.36 8.14
C GLU A 220 -23.91 -2.08 9.41
N ASP A 221 -25.24 -2.16 9.64
CA ASP A 221 -25.84 -2.79 10.82
C ASP A 221 -26.00 -4.32 10.69
N THR A 222 -25.54 -4.94 9.59
CA THR A 222 -25.77 -6.37 9.33
C THR A 222 -24.52 -7.18 9.66
N ASN A 223 -24.69 -8.20 10.49
CA ASN A 223 -23.65 -9.15 10.84
C ASN A 223 -23.92 -10.55 10.24
N GLU A 224 -22.92 -11.42 10.33
CA GLU A 224 -22.94 -12.80 9.80
C GLU A 224 -24.11 -13.61 10.38
N ASP A 225 -24.40 -13.45 11.69
CA ASP A 225 -25.47 -14.21 12.37
C ASP A 225 -26.86 -13.80 11.85
N MET A 226 -27.08 -12.56 11.49
CA MET A 226 -28.34 -12.12 10.89
C MET A 226 -28.59 -12.79 9.55
N ILE A 227 -27.56 -12.91 8.70
CA ILE A 227 -27.67 -13.59 7.41
C ILE A 227 -27.88 -15.10 7.62
N LYS A 228 -27.16 -15.73 8.55
CA LYS A 228 -27.35 -17.14 8.89
C LYS A 228 -28.78 -17.42 9.36
N ASN A 229 -29.30 -16.62 10.28
CA ASN A 229 -30.65 -16.75 10.80
C ASN A 229 -31.69 -16.55 9.71
N TYR A 230 -31.51 -15.55 8.84
CA TYR A 230 -32.40 -15.31 7.71
C TYR A 230 -32.43 -16.51 6.75
N LEU A 231 -31.28 -17.03 6.36
CA LEU A 231 -31.17 -18.19 5.48
C LEU A 231 -31.80 -19.44 6.12
N SER A 232 -31.48 -19.72 7.38
CA SER A 232 -32.05 -20.88 8.11
C SER A 232 -33.56 -20.84 8.28
N SER A 233 -34.14 -19.62 8.29
CA SER A 233 -35.58 -19.43 8.41
C SER A 233 -36.33 -19.48 7.08
N ASN A 234 -35.68 -19.18 5.96
CA ASN A 234 -36.31 -19.02 4.65
C ASN A 234 -35.95 -20.12 3.64
N ILE A 235 -34.95 -20.94 3.92
CA ILE A 235 -34.54 -22.05 3.04
C ILE A 235 -34.55 -23.35 3.84
N GLN A 236 -35.16 -24.40 3.24
CA GLN A 236 -35.04 -25.75 3.76
C GLN A 236 -33.73 -26.36 3.27
N LEU A 237 -32.66 -26.19 4.05
CA LEU A 237 -31.38 -26.80 3.76
C LEU A 237 -31.39 -28.30 4.13
N PRO A 238 -30.63 -29.14 3.43
CA PRO A 238 -30.44 -30.54 3.81
C PRO A 238 -29.97 -30.69 5.26
N ILE A 239 -30.33 -31.80 5.89
CA ILE A 239 -29.94 -32.07 7.28
C ILE A 239 -28.40 -32.02 7.41
N ASN A 240 -27.92 -31.33 8.43
CA ASN A 240 -26.49 -31.09 8.70
C ASN A 240 -25.75 -30.25 7.64
N SER A 241 -26.45 -29.41 6.89
CA SER A 241 -25.79 -28.39 6.05
C SER A 241 -25.12 -27.33 6.90
N LYS A 242 -23.95 -26.86 6.46
CA LYS A 242 -23.20 -25.78 7.10
C LYS A 242 -23.26 -24.53 6.21
N ILE A 243 -23.80 -23.43 6.75
CA ILE A 243 -23.69 -22.11 6.13
C ILE A 243 -22.35 -21.52 6.57
N ASP A 244 -21.49 -21.25 5.62
CA ASP A 244 -20.20 -20.61 5.83
C ASP A 244 -20.29 -19.16 5.29
N ILE A 245 -20.12 -18.21 6.19
CA ILE A 245 -20.11 -16.79 5.86
C ILE A 245 -18.75 -16.24 6.26
N ASN A 246 -18.02 -15.75 5.29
CA ASN A 246 -16.72 -15.12 5.52
C ASN A 246 -16.82 -13.64 5.25
N ASN A 247 -16.52 -12.87 6.27
CA ASN A 247 -16.49 -11.41 6.17
C ASN A 247 -15.18 -10.97 5.50
N LEU A 248 -15.27 -10.54 4.25
CA LEU A 248 -14.11 -10.05 3.49
C LEU A 248 -13.53 -8.77 4.10
N SER A 249 -14.36 -7.98 4.78
CA SER A 249 -13.89 -6.79 5.48
C SER A 249 -12.96 -7.14 6.66
N GLN A 250 -13.21 -8.24 7.37
CA GLN A 250 -12.31 -8.72 8.43
C GLN A 250 -10.98 -9.23 7.86
N GLN A 251 -11.00 -9.93 6.72
CA GLN A 251 -9.79 -10.34 6.02
C GLN A 251 -8.98 -9.13 5.56
N ARG A 252 -9.65 -8.10 5.03
CA ARG A 252 -9.05 -6.81 4.67
C ARG A 252 -8.38 -6.15 5.88
N GLU A 253 -9.06 -6.13 7.02
CA GLU A 253 -8.51 -5.58 8.26
C GLU A 253 -7.26 -6.36 8.72
N SER A 254 -7.29 -7.69 8.64
CA SER A 254 -6.13 -8.55 8.95
C SER A 254 -4.93 -8.25 8.04
N ILE A 255 -5.15 -8.10 6.74
CA ILE A 255 -4.11 -7.70 5.78
C ILE A 255 -3.58 -6.31 6.13
N ASN A 256 -4.44 -5.34 6.40
CA ASN A 256 -4.05 -4.00 6.81
C ASN A 256 -3.21 -4.02 8.11
N ASN A 257 -3.54 -4.88 9.06
CA ASN A 257 -2.77 -5.04 10.29
C ASN A 257 -1.37 -5.59 10.03
N ILE A 258 -1.22 -6.61 9.18
CA ILE A 258 0.08 -7.15 8.77
C ILE A 258 0.93 -6.06 8.10
N VAL A 259 0.31 -5.29 7.21
CA VAL A 259 0.94 -4.17 6.52
C VAL A 259 1.39 -3.08 7.49
N ASN A 260 0.54 -2.74 8.46
CA ASN A 260 0.89 -1.76 9.49
C ASN A 260 2.06 -2.24 10.37
N ILE A 261 2.12 -3.53 10.70
CA ILE A 261 3.25 -4.13 11.44
C ILE A 261 4.55 -4.00 10.63
N ALA A 262 4.52 -4.29 9.33
CA ALA A 262 5.68 -4.13 8.45
C ALA A 262 6.16 -2.67 8.39
N PHE A 263 5.24 -1.70 8.30
CA PHE A 263 5.59 -0.29 8.34
C PHE A 263 6.10 0.18 9.71
N MET A 264 5.57 -0.35 10.81
CA MET A 264 6.12 -0.08 12.14
C MET A 264 7.56 -0.59 12.27
N ALA A 265 7.90 -1.73 11.68
CA ALA A 265 9.28 -2.22 11.65
C ALA A 265 10.21 -1.28 10.88
N LEU A 266 9.80 -0.78 9.71
CA LEU A 266 10.56 0.21 8.94
C LEU A 266 10.72 1.53 9.70
N PHE A 267 9.67 1.96 10.40
CA PHE A 267 9.71 3.15 11.26
C PHE A 267 10.69 2.98 12.41
N ALA A 268 10.75 1.80 13.05
CA ALA A 268 11.71 1.51 14.11
C ALA A 268 13.16 1.64 13.62
N VAL A 269 13.47 1.18 12.41
CA VAL A 269 14.80 1.38 11.79
C VAL A 269 15.12 2.87 11.64
N SER A 270 14.14 3.70 11.22
CA SER A 270 14.33 5.15 11.11
C SER A 270 14.54 5.80 12.47
N CYS A 271 13.91 5.32 13.54
CA CYS A 271 14.15 5.79 14.91
C CYS A 271 15.58 5.50 15.37
N VAL A 272 16.15 4.34 15.02
CA VAL A 272 17.55 4.04 15.29
C VAL A 272 18.47 5.05 14.58
N ALA A 273 18.17 5.43 13.34
CA ALA A 273 18.95 6.44 12.62
C ALA A 273 18.92 7.81 13.34
N ILE A 274 17.80 8.21 13.94
CA ILE A 274 17.71 9.45 14.73
C ILE A 274 18.60 9.37 15.97
N VAL A 275 18.64 8.23 16.67
CA VAL A 275 19.50 8.04 17.84
C VAL A 275 20.98 8.13 17.45
N VAL A 276 21.39 7.46 16.37
CA VAL A 276 22.76 7.54 15.85
C VAL A 276 23.11 8.98 15.46
N CYS A 277 22.17 9.71 14.86
CA CYS A 277 22.32 11.13 14.55
C CYS A 277 22.57 11.96 15.82
N ALA A 278 21.79 11.76 16.88
CA ALA A 278 21.95 12.48 18.15
C ALA A 278 23.32 12.24 18.78
N ILE A 279 23.81 10.99 18.76
CA ILE A 279 25.17 10.65 19.23
C ILE A 279 26.24 11.34 18.36
N SER A 280 26.05 11.40 17.06
CA SER A 280 26.96 12.07 16.11
C SER A 280 27.04 13.59 16.40
N VAL A 281 25.89 14.21 16.70
CA VAL A 281 25.83 15.62 17.08
C VAL A 281 26.61 15.86 18.38
N ALA A 282 26.41 15.03 19.41
CA ALA A 282 27.18 15.12 20.67
C ALA A 282 28.69 14.98 20.44
N SER A 283 29.09 14.03 19.61
CA SER A 283 30.51 13.83 19.25
C SER A 283 31.09 15.05 18.52
N SER A 284 30.35 15.65 17.61
CA SER A 284 30.78 16.84 16.87
C SER A 284 30.91 18.06 17.76
N VAL A 285 29.98 18.25 18.71
CA VAL A 285 30.09 19.31 19.72
C VAL A 285 31.35 19.08 20.57
N ASN A 286 31.60 17.86 21.00
CA ASN A 286 32.80 17.55 21.80
C ASN A 286 34.10 17.82 21.01
N ALA A 287 34.13 17.50 19.71
CA ALA A 287 35.24 17.81 18.82
C ALA A 287 35.44 19.33 18.65
N ALA A 288 34.31 20.07 18.46
CA ALA A 288 34.34 21.54 18.38
C ALA A 288 34.87 22.18 19.64
N VAL A 289 34.41 21.72 20.81
CA VAL A 289 34.90 22.19 22.13
C VAL A 289 36.41 21.93 22.27
N THR A 290 36.86 20.73 21.88
CA THR A 290 38.29 20.40 21.97
C THR A 290 39.14 21.27 21.06
N ALA A 291 38.66 21.57 19.86
CA ALA A 291 39.36 22.45 18.91
C ALA A 291 39.37 23.91 19.34
N SER A 292 38.40 24.35 20.16
CA SER A 292 38.25 25.75 20.61
C SER A 292 38.64 25.97 22.06
N LYS A 293 39.33 25.02 22.73
CA LYS A 293 39.67 25.12 24.16
C LYS A 293 40.39 26.41 24.52
N HIS A 294 41.36 26.85 23.73
CA HIS A 294 42.11 28.08 23.95
C HIS A 294 41.24 29.32 23.87
N ASP A 295 40.38 29.38 22.83
CA ASP A 295 39.44 30.50 22.64
C ASP A 295 38.42 30.57 23.78
N ILE A 296 37.93 29.41 24.26
CA ILE A 296 37.04 29.29 25.41
C ILE A 296 37.75 29.85 26.68
N GLY A 297 39.02 29.47 26.90
CA GLY A 297 39.81 29.96 28.03
C GLY A 297 39.95 31.49 28.05
N ILE A 298 40.20 32.08 26.87
CA ILE A 298 40.27 33.55 26.72
C ILE A 298 38.92 34.19 27.07
N LYS A 299 37.81 33.66 26.51
CA LYS A 299 36.46 34.18 26.78
C LYS A 299 36.09 34.14 28.25
N ILE A 300 36.41 33.03 28.95
CA ILE A 300 36.16 32.90 30.39
C ILE A 300 37.01 33.92 31.18
N SER A 301 38.29 34.12 30.82
CA SER A 301 39.16 35.09 31.44
C SER A 301 38.69 36.53 31.25
N LEU A 302 37.95 36.82 30.17
CA LEU A 302 37.32 38.11 29.92
C LEU A 302 35.91 38.25 30.55
N GLY A 303 35.48 37.26 31.36
CA GLY A 303 34.24 37.31 32.13
C GLY A 303 32.99 36.71 31.40
N ALA A 304 33.17 35.93 30.37
CA ALA A 304 32.06 35.23 29.74
C ALA A 304 31.41 34.25 30.71
N SER A 305 30.08 34.24 30.77
CA SER A 305 29.35 33.32 31.65
C SER A 305 29.31 31.90 31.02
N ILE A 306 29.08 30.90 31.86
CA ILE A 306 28.89 29.51 31.47
C ILE A 306 27.76 29.39 30.43
N PHE A 307 26.69 30.17 30.63
CA PHE A 307 25.54 30.17 29.71
C PHE A 307 25.88 30.74 28.34
N ASP A 308 26.74 31.74 28.23
CA ASP A 308 27.13 32.32 26.95
C ASP A 308 27.91 31.32 26.10
N ILE A 309 28.81 30.58 26.72
CA ILE A 309 29.59 29.52 26.03
C ILE A 309 28.68 28.36 25.61
N MET A 310 27.82 27.88 26.51
CA MET A 310 26.85 26.83 26.18
C MET A 310 25.96 27.25 25.00
N LYS A 311 25.41 28.47 25.05
CA LYS A 311 24.51 28.99 23.99
C LYS A 311 25.21 29.00 22.61
N GLU A 312 26.49 29.37 22.56
CA GLU A 312 27.28 29.40 21.33
C GLU A 312 27.34 28.01 20.67
N PHE A 313 27.70 26.96 21.42
CA PHE A 313 27.77 25.59 20.88
C PHE A 313 26.40 25.01 20.56
N LEU A 314 25.37 25.33 21.36
CA LEU A 314 23.99 24.90 21.07
C LEU A 314 23.47 25.53 19.78
N VAL A 315 23.69 26.84 19.58
CA VAL A 315 23.26 27.51 18.33
C VAL A 315 23.99 26.91 17.13
N LEU A 316 25.27 26.63 17.22
CA LEU A 316 26.03 26.00 16.14
C LEU A 316 25.53 24.58 15.85
N SER A 317 25.18 23.79 16.86
CA SER A 317 24.62 22.45 16.66
C SER A 317 23.25 22.49 16.00
N VAL A 318 22.38 23.42 16.40
CA VAL A 318 21.07 23.63 15.79
C VAL A 318 21.20 24.07 14.32
N LEU A 319 22.12 24.99 14.04
CA LEU A 319 22.42 25.42 12.65
C LEU A 319 22.91 24.26 11.78
N ALA A 320 23.81 23.42 12.32
CA ALA A 320 24.27 22.23 11.63
C ALA A 320 23.11 21.24 11.34
N CYS A 321 22.22 21.04 12.33
CA CYS A 321 21.01 20.22 12.14
C CYS A 321 20.10 20.80 11.05
N LEU A 322 19.85 22.11 11.05
CA LEU A 322 19.00 22.74 10.03
C LEU A 322 19.59 22.58 8.60
N ILE A 323 20.91 22.71 8.47
CA ILE A 323 21.57 22.47 7.17
C ILE A 323 21.40 21.00 6.74
N GLY A 324 21.56 20.04 7.66
CA GLY A 324 21.36 18.62 7.41
C GLY A 324 19.91 18.31 7.01
N ILE A 325 18.93 18.87 7.73
CA ILE A 325 17.50 18.71 7.45
C ILE A 325 17.15 19.26 6.05
N LEU A 326 17.56 20.49 5.75
CA LEU A 326 17.27 21.13 4.47
C LEU A 326 17.89 20.34 3.30
N SER A 327 19.16 19.93 3.45
CA SER A 327 19.82 19.14 2.39
C SER A 327 19.17 17.76 2.21
N GLY A 328 18.80 17.08 3.31
CA GLY A 328 18.12 15.79 3.28
C GLY A 328 16.73 15.87 2.64
N PHE A 329 15.98 16.91 2.96
CA PHE A 329 14.64 17.15 2.38
C PHE A 329 14.71 17.48 0.89
N ILE A 330 15.64 18.34 0.48
CA ILE A 330 15.82 18.69 -0.94
C ILE A 330 16.20 17.45 -1.77
N THR A 331 17.14 16.64 -1.28
CA THR A 331 17.55 15.43 -2.03
C THR A 331 16.46 14.37 -2.05
N SER A 332 15.67 14.20 -0.99
CA SER A 332 14.54 13.28 -0.98
C SER A 332 13.43 13.70 -1.94
N THR A 333 13.13 15.00 -2.05
CA THR A 333 12.14 15.51 -3.03
C THR A 333 12.60 15.29 -4.46
N ILE A 334 13.89 15.52 -4.76
CA ILE A 334 14.45 15.24 -6.09
C ILE A 334 14.38 13.74 -6.41
N MET A 335 14.74 12.87 -5.45
CA MET A 335 14.70 11.44 -5.64
C MET A 335 13.27 10.94 -5.94
N ILE A 336 12.27 11.43 -5.23
CA ILE A 336 10.86 11.07 -5.46
C ILE A 336 10.37 11.58 -6.81
N ALA A 337 10.74 12.80 -7.20
CA ALA A 337 10.38 13.31 -8.52
C ALA A 337 10.94 12.43 -9.65
N ILE A 338 12.17 11.95 -9.51
CA ILE A 338 12.79 11.01 -10.45
C ILE A 338 12.03 9.66 -10.46
N LEU A 339 11.71 9.11 -9.28
CA LEU A 339 10.96 7.86 -9.17
C LEU A 339 9.58 7.97 -9.80
N ASN A 340 8.85 9.08 -9.58
CA ASN A 340 7.55 9.33 -10.19
C ASN A 340 7.61 9.34 -11.72
N ILE A 341 8.67 9.90 -12.31
CA ILE A 341 8.87 9.92 -13.77
C ILE A 341 9.17 8.52 -14.31
N ILE A 342 10.04 7.76 -13.63
CA ILE A 342 10.47 6.42 -14.09
C ILE A 342 9.33 5.40 -13.94
N LEU A 343 8.65 5.39 -12.79
CA LEU A 343 7.62 4.40 -12.47
C LEU A 343 6.22 4.80 -12.94
N LYS A 344 6.07 6.02 -13.49
CA LYS A 344 4.76 6.59 -13.90
C LYS A 344 3.69 6.51 -12.80
N THR A 345 4.11 6.62 -11.54
CA THR A 345 3.28 6.56 -10.34
C THR A 345 3.38 7.85 -9.58
N ALA A 346 2.35 8.21 -8.83
CA ALA A 346 2.34 9.40 -8.00
C ALA A 346 2.66 9.01 -6.55
N PHE A 347 3.93 9.11 -6.16
CA PHE A 347 4.34 8.97 -4.77
C PHE A 347 4.25 10.32 -4.07
N TYR A 348 3.67 10.31 -2.86
CA TYR A 348 3.51 11.50 -2.03
C TYR A 348 4.14 11.27 -0.67
N PHE A 349 4.53 12.38 -0.03
CA PHE A 349 5.01 12.36 1.35
C PHE A 349 3.84 12.28 2.33
N ASP A 350 4.02 11.52 3.40
CA ASP A 350 3.25 11.70 4.63
C ASP A 350 3.88 12.84 5.44
N TYR A 351 3.36 14.06 5.25
CA TYR A 351 3.89 15.25 5.91
C TYR A 351 3.81 15.18 7.43
N GLN A 352 2.82 14.49 8.00
CA GLN A 352 2.70 14.34 9.46
C GLN A 352 3.87 13.53 10.01
N LEU A 353 4.16 12.41 9.37
CA LEU A 353 5.27 11.54 9.77
C LEU A 353 6.62 12.25 9.67
N ILE A 354 6.85 13.02 8.59
CA ILE A 354 8.08 13.81 8.41
C ILE A 354 8.20 14.88 9.49
N MET A 355 7.13 15.60 9.81
CA MET A 355 7.13 16.61 10.86
C MET A 355 7.52 16.01 12.22
N TYR A 356 6.99 14.84 12.57
CA TYR A 356 7.38 14.14 13.79
C TYR A 356 8.86 13.72 13.77
N GLY A 357 9.36 13.19 12.66
CA GLY A 357 10.76 12.81 12.50
C GLY A 357 11.72 13.99 12.63
N VAL A 358 11.41 15.09 11.95
CA VAL A 358 12.23 16.32 11.99
C VAL A 358 12.22 16.93 13.40
N SER A 359 11.05 17.05 14.03
CA SER A 359 10.95 17.58 15.40
C SER A 359 11.71 16.73 16.43
N ALA A 360 11.59 15.41 16.32
CA ALA A 360 12.34 14.48 17.17
C ALA A 360 13.85 14.60 16.94
N THR A 361 14.31 14.74 15.71
CA THR A 361 15.73 14.92 15.37
C THR A 361 16.29 16.19 16.02
N ILE A 362 15.59 17.33 15.90
CA ILE A 362 16.01 18.60 16.50
C ILE A 362 16.03 18.48 18.02
N LEU A 363 14.98 17.94 18.62
CA LEU A 363 14.84 17.81 20.06
C LEU A 363 15.97 16.94 20.67
N LEU A 364 16.22 15.77 20.07
CA LEU A 364 17.29 14.89 20.51
C LEU A 364 18.68 15.51 20.28
N ALA A 365 18.89 16.20 19.16
CA ALA A 365 20.14 16.92 18.90
C ALA A 365 20.42 17.97 19.97
N ILE A 366 19.41 18.72 20.42
CA ILE A 366 19.53 19.68 21.51
C ILE A 366 19.89 18.97 22.81
N ILE A 367 19.13 17.94 23.19
CA ILE A 367 19.35 17.19 24.44
C ILE A 367 20.77 16.62 24.49
N PHE A 368 21.22 15.96 23.45
CA PHE A 368 22.53 15.32 23.40
C PHE A 368 23.69 16.31 23.27
N SER A 369 23.45 17.52 22.79
CA SER A 369 24.46 18.59 22.73
C SER A 369 24.62 19.33 24.06
N LEU A 370 23.64 19.27 24.99
CA LEU A 370 23.70 19.95 26.28
C LEU A 370 24.88 19.49 27.12
N TYR A 371 25.11 18.20 27.26
CA TYR A 371 26.16 17.65 28.09
C TYR A 371 27.57 18.06 27.62
N PRO A 372 27.97 17.90 26.36
CA PRO A 372 29.28 18.38 25.89
C PRO A 372 29.44 19.90 26.01
N SER A 373 28.39 20.66 25.74
CA SER A 373 28.39 22.12 25.83
C SER A 373 28.57 22.60 27.29
N TYR A 374 27.89 21.96 28.24
CA TYR A 374 28.08 22.24 29.67
C TYR A 374 29.52 21.91 30.14
N LYS A 375 30.05 20.76 29.73
CA LYS A 375 31.41 20.35 30.02
C LYS A 375 32.45 21.33 29.48
N ALA A 376 32.20 21.91 28.29
CA ALA A 376 33.02 22.96 27.70
C ALA A 376 33.04 24.22 28.55
N ALA A 377 31.87 24.64 29.01
CA ALA A 377 31.70 25.85 29.80
C ALA A 377 32.26 25.74 31.23
N SER A 378 32.44 24.52 31.74
CA SER A 378 32.99 24.26 33.09
C SER A 378 34.53 24.06 33.11
N LEU A 379 35.22 24.35 32.00
CA LEU A 379 36.68 24.25 31.93
C LEU A 379 37.35 25.31 32.86
N VAL A 380 38.33 24.87 33.65
CA VAL A 380 39.11 25.80 34.48
C VAL A 380 40.08 26.56 33.55
N PRO A 381 40.10 27.93 33.59
CA PRO A 381 40.90 28.76 32.69
C PRO A 381 42.40 28.40 32.64
N ILE A 382 42.97 28.04 33.78
CA ILE A 382 44.38 27.65 33.88
C ILE A 382 44.72 26.41 33.04
N LYS A 383 43.83 25.41 33.03
CA LYS A 383 44.00 24.19 32.19
C LYS A 383 43.70 24.40 30.71
N ALA A 384 42.95 25.45 30.39
CA ALA A 384 42.62 25.80 28.99
C ALA A 384 43.73 26.61 28.30
N LEU A 385 44.55 27.32 29.10
CA LEU A 385 45.65 28.17 28.60
C LEU A 385 47.02 27.47 28.61
N SER A 386 47.19 26.40 29.42
CA SER A 386 48.43 25.58 29.38
C SER A 386 48.46 24.78 28.08
N ARG A 387 49.39 25.07 27.20
CA ARG A 387 49.71 24.20 26.04
C ARG A 387 50.44 22.96 26.60
N GLU A 388 49.73 21.86 26.68
CA GLU A 388 50.34 20.51 26.54
C GLU A 388 49.69 19.82 25.33
#